data_246c2d304c4aa90908d00523b0eb519c
#
_entry.id   246c2d304c4aa90908d00523b0eb519c
#
_cell.length_a   1.000
_cell.length_b   1.000
_cell.length_c   1.000
_cell.angle_alpha   90.00
_cell.angle_beta   90.00
_cell.angle_gamma   90.00
#
_symmetry.space_group_name_H-M   'P 1'
#
loop_
_entity.id
_entity.type
_entity.pdbx_description
1 polymer ?
#
loop_
_entity_poly.entity_id
_entity_poly.type
_entity_poly.pdbx_seq_one_letter_code
_entity_poly.pdbx_strand_id
1 'polypeptide(L)'
;IGDGCPGGENIEILWQCGKYYKAGTDEFMAKAKAEGLGGNTLKFIHYSDFIGRMDLAYAMADVVISRSGASTVSELCAAHKAAVFVPSPNVAEDHQTHNAMALVRKDAAMLVKDAEAQEKLLAAAISLVNDNERLEAMQKNIAKLALTNAAGDIAEYAYKLIEKQ
;
A
#
# COMPACT_ATOMS: atom_id res chain seq x y z
N ILE A 1 -19.49 0.78 -2.04
CA ILE A 1 -19.24 -0.63 -2.34
C ILE A 1 -20.63 -1.25 -2.43
N GLY A 2 -21.24 -1.16 -3.60
CA GLY A 2 -22.55 -1.76 -3.86
C GLY A 2 -22.38 -3.27 -4.16
N ASP A 3 -23.51 -3.99 -4.23
CA ASP A 3 -23.63 -5.44 -4.44
C ASP A 3 -22.98 -6.01 -5.71
N GLY A 4 -21.84 -5.50 -6.12
CA GLY A 4 -21.24 -5.78 -7.43
C GLY A 4 -19.73 -5.71 -7.52
N CYS A 5 -18.97 -5.89 -6.43
CA CYS A 5 -17.55 -6.14 -6.59
C CYS A 5 -17.32 -7.66 -6.72
N PRO A 6 -17.27 -8.22 -7.94
CA PRO A 6 -17.06 -9.65 -8.12
C PRO A 6 -15.74 -10.05 -7.49
N GLY A 7 -15.74 -11.05 -6.61
CA GLY A 7 -14.55 -11.55 -5.93
C GLY A 7 -14.20 -10.86 -4.61
N GLY A 8 -15.05 -9.95 -4.10
CA GLY A 8 -14.83 -9.30 -2.79
C GLY A 8 -15.36 -10.07 -1.58
N GLU A 9 -15.91 -11.26 -1.77
CA GLU A 9 -16.64 -12.00 -0.74
C GLU A 9 -15.76 -12.52 0.40
N ASN A 10 -14.44 -12.62 0.19
CA ASN A 10 -13.46 -13.10 1.16
C ASN A 10 -12.33 -12.10 1.40
N ILE A 11 -12.58 -10.79 1.17
CA ILE A 11 -11.56 -9.76 1.34
C ILE A 11 -11.83 -8.99 2.63
N GLU A 12 -10.81 -8.93 3.48
CA GLU A 12 -10.76 -8.03 4.64
C GLU A 12 -9.91 -6.81 4.32
N ILE A 13 -10.35 -5.66 4.78
CA ILE A 13 -9.63 -4.38 4.60
C ILE A 13 -9.20 -3.87 5.96
N LEU A 14 -7.90 -3.73 6.16
CA LEU A 14 -7.34 -2.98 7.28
C LEU A 14 -6.95 -1.58 6.80
N TRP A 15 -7.63 -0.57 7.32
CA TRP A 15 -7.48 0.81 6.86
C TRP A 15 -6.94 1.74 7.94
N GLN A 16 -5.75 2.30 7.72
CA GLN A 16 -5.25 3.43 8.49
C GLN A 16 -5.77 4.72 7.87
N CYS A 17 -6.80 5.32 8.48
CA CYS A 17 -7.42 6.53 7.96
C CYS A 17 -6.64 7.81 8.31
N GLY A 18 -5.75 7.74 9.29
CA GLY A 18 -5.01 8.89 9.82
C GLY A 18 -5.82 9.71 10.83
N LYS A 19 -5.12 10.29 11.77
CA LYS A 19 -5.73 11.06 12.88
C LYS A 19 -6.64 12.19 12.41
N TYR A 20 -6.23 12.87 11.34
CA TYR A 20 -6.99 14.01 10.79
C TYR A 20 -8.35 13.59 10.21
N TYR A 21 -8.42 12.42 9.60
CA TYR A 21 -9.64 11.93 8.95
C TYR A 21 -10.50 11.02 9.82
N LYS A 22 -10.04 10.66 11.03
CA LYS A 22 -10.72 9.68 11.89
C LYS A 22 -12.18 10.03 12.17
N ALA A 23 -12.46 11.27 12.57
CA ALA A 23 -13.82 11.71 12.89
C ALA A 23 -14.76 11.61 11.68
N GLY A 24 -14.31 12.07 10.50
CA GLY A 24 -15.10 11.94 9.26
C GLY A 24 -15.30 10.50 8.82
N THR A 25 -14.30 9.63 9.06
CA THR A 25 -14.42 8.19 8.79
C THR A 25 -15.44 7.54 9.71
N ASP A 26 -15.45 7.89 11.01
CA ASP A 26 -16.43 7.39 11.98
C ASP A 26 -17.85 7.77 11.57
N GLU A 27 -18.06 9.03 11.20
CA GLU A 27 -19.36 9.53 10.73
C GLU A 27 -19.81 8.81 9.46
N PHE A 28 -18.92 8.67 8.47
CA PHE A 28 -19.21 7.94 7.24
C PHE A 28 -19.59 6.48 7.50
N MET A 29 -18.84 5.77 8.33
CA MET A 29 -19.10 4.37 8.65
C MET A 29 -20.39 4.18 9.44
N ALA A 30 -20.71 5.10 10.37
CA ALA A 30 -21.97 5.09 11.12
C ALA A 30 -23.16 5.32 10.19
N LYS A 31 -23.06 6.29 9.28
CA LYS A 31 -24.09 6.58 8.27
C LYS A 31 -24.29 5.41 7.32
N ALA A 32 -23.21 4.86 6.77
CA ALA A 32 -23.27 3.71 5.87
C ALA A 32 -23.96 2.51 6.52
N LYS A 33 -23.66 2.25 7.81
CA LYS A 33 -24.32 1.19 8.58
C LYS A 33 -25.82 1.46 8.82
N ALA A 34 -26.18 2.71 9.14
CA ALA A 34 -27.57 3.10 9.39
C ALA A 34 -28.43 3.03 8.11
N GLU A 35 -27.86 3.38 6.96
CA GLU A 35 -28.52 3.34 5.65
C GLU A 35 -28.47 1.95 4.97
N GLY A 36 -27.83 0.97 5.62
CA GLY A 36 -27.66 -0.38 5.05
C GLY A 36 -26.76 -0.42 3.81
N LEU A 37 -25.95 0.63 3.60
CA LEU A 37 -25.01 0.69 2.49
C LEU A 37 -23.89 -0.34 2.68
N GLY A 38 -23.54 -1.03 1.60
CA GLY A 38 -22.52 -2.08 1.62
C GLY A 38 -22.95 -3.40 2.25
N GLY A 39 -24.19 -3.53 2.72
CA GLY A 39 -24.72 -4.79 3.24
C GLY A 39 -23.79 -5.44 4.28
N ASN A 40 -23.46 -6.71 4.09
CA ASN A 40 -22.55 -7.46 4.96
C ASN A 40 -21.06 -7.06 4.80
N THR A 41 -20.70 -6.26 3.81
CA THR A 41 -19.28 -5.96 3.48
C THR A 41 -18.63 -5.07 4.53
N LEU A 42 -19.40 -4.18 5.19
CA LEU A 42 -18.86 -3.27 6.21
C LEU A 42 -18.22 -4.00 7.41
N LYS A 43 -18.64 -5.23 7.70
CA LYS A 43 -18.05 -6.01 8.81
C LYS A 43 -16.61 -6.45 8.55
N PHE A 44 -16.16 -6.44 7.28
CA PHE A 44 -14.83 -6.80 6.87
C PHE A 44 -13.89 -5.58 6.71
N ILE A 45 -14.39 -4.39 7.05
CA ILE A 45 -13.59 -3.16 7.04
C ILE A 45 -13.20 -2.81 8.47
N HIS A 46 -11.93 -2.99 8.78
CA HIS A 46 -11.31 -2.62 10.05
C HIS A 46 -10.54 -1.32 9.85
N TYR A 47 -10.84 -0.29 10.64
CA TYR A 47 -10.16 1.00 10.47
C TYR A 47 -9.74 1.61 11.79
N SER A 48 -8.61 2.31 11.77
CA SER A 48 -8.08 3.07 12.90
C SER A 48 -7.38 4.33 12.41
N ASP A 49 -7.17 5.28 13.31
CA ASP A 49 -6.37 6.46 13.02
C ASP A 49 -4.89 6.12 12.82
N PHE A 50 -4.37 5.13 13.56
CA PHE A 50 -2.98 4.71 13.47
C PHE A 50 -2.85 3.20 13.76
N ILE A 51 -2.00 2.53 12.99
CA ILE A 51 -1.66 1.10 13.18
C ILE A 51 -0.34 1.02 13.94
N GLY A 52 -0.41 0.70 15.23
CA GLY A 52 0.77 0.64 16.12
C GLY A 52 1.74 -0.50 15.80
N ARG A 53 1.25 -1.57 15.16
CA ARG A 53 2.05 -2.74 14.78
C ARG A 53 2.01 -2.93 13.26
N MET A 54 2.66 -1.99 12.54
CA MET A 54 2.72 -2.02 11.09
C MET A 54 3.42 -3.28 10.56
N ASP A 55 4.36 -3.83 11.32
CA ASP A 55 5.02 -5.11 11.04
C ASP A 55 4.02 -6.27 10.93
N LEU A 56 3.05 -6.34 11.85
CA LEU A 56 1.99 -7.34 11.79
C LEU A 56 1.00 -7.06 10.67
N ALA A 57 0.66 -5.79 10.45
CA ALA A 57 -0.22 -5.41 9.35
C ALA A 57 0.36 -5.82 7.99
N TYR A 58 1.65 -5.55 7.77
CA TYR A 58 2.34 -6.01 6.57
C TYR A 58 2.42 -7.55 6.51
N ALA A 59 2.69 -8.23 7.63
CA ALA A 59 2.74 -9.69 7.64
C ALA A 59 1.41 -10.32 7.19
N MET A 60 0.28 -9.76 7.60
CA MET A 60 -1.06 -10.27 7.31
C MET A 60 -1.56 -9.90 5.90
N ALA A 61 -1.13 -8.74 5.36
CA ALA A 61 -1.64 -8.24 4.09
C ALA A 61 -1.14 -9.06 2.90
N ASP A 62 -2.02 -9.35 1.96
CA ASP A 62 -1.67 -9.89 0.65
C ASP A 62 -1.28 -8.77 -0.31
N VAL A 63 -2.03 -7.67 -0.31
CA VAL A 63 -1.80 -6.46 -1.11
C VAL A 63 -1.86 -5.22 -0.23
N VAL A 64 -0.95 -4.29 -0.44
CA VAL A 64 -0.92 -3.01 0.26
C VAL A 64 -1.27 -1.87 -0.69
N ILE A 65 -2.25 -1.06 -0.31
CA ILE A 65 -2.58 0.20 -1.00
C ILE A 65 -1.94 1.33 -0.21
N SER A 66 -1.11 2.16 -0.85
CA SER A 66 -0.48 3.28 -0.16
C SER A 66 -0.04 4.41 -1.09
N ARG A 67 0.33 5.53 -0.50
CA ARG A 67 1.16 6.55 -1.17
C ARG A 67 2.57 6.00 -1.37
N SER A 68 3.30 6.52 -2.36
CA SER A 68 4.63 6.04 -2.75
C SER A 68 5.77 6.93 -2.22
N GLY A 69 5.70 7.29 -0.93
CA GLY A 69 6.81 7.92 -0.24
C GLY A 69 8.03 6.97 -0.19
N ALA A 70 9.25 7.52 -0.16
CA ALA A 70 10.47 6.73 -0.22
C ALA A 70 10.58 5.68 0.91
N SER A 71 10.22 6.05 2.16
CA SER A 71 10.21 5.11 3.28
C SER A 71 9.22 3.96 3.07
N THR A 72 7.98 4.29 2.66
CA THR A 72 6.95 3.27 2.39
C THR A 72 7.37 2.30 1.29
N VAL A 73 7.96 2.82 0.20
CA VAL A 73 8.48 1.97 -0.88
C VAL A 73 9.57 1.04 -0.36
N SER A 74 10.51 1.55 0.44
CA SER A 74 11.57 0.74 1.04
C SER A 74 11.04 -0.31 2.01
N GLU A 75 10.07 0.04 2.84
CA GLU A 75 9.40 -0.88 3.76
C GLU A 75 8.69 -2.02 3.03
N LEU A 76 7.94 -1.71 1.96
CA LEU A 76 7.24 -2.71 1.17
C LEU A 76 8.19 -3.63 0.40
N CYS A 77 9.32 -3.11 -0.09
CA CYS A 77 10.38 -3.94 -0.65
C CYS A 77 10.93 -4.91 0.40
N ALA A 78 11.25 -4.42 1.60
CA ALA A 78 11.78 -5.25 2.69
C ALA A 78 10.76 -6.26 3.22
N ALA A 79 9.48 -5.91 3.22
CA ALA A 79 8.38 -6.79 3.61
C ALA A 79 7.91 -7.74 2.49
N HIS A 80 8.45 -7.60 1.28
CA HIS A 80 8.09 -8.38 0.08
C HIS A 80 6.58 -8.30 -0.25
N LYS A 81 5.96 -7.14 -0.06
CA LYS A 81 4.51 -6.97 -0.23
C LYS A 81 4.16 -6.38 -1.58
N ALA A 82 3.27 -7.07 -2.29
CA ALA A 82 2.67 -6.53 -3.50
C ALA A 82 1.92 -5.23 -3.18
N ALA A 83 2.06 -4.23 -4.04
CA ALA A 83 1.54 -2.90 -3.78
C ALA A 83 0.76 -2.32 -4.96
N VAL A 84 -0.30 -1.57 -4.61
CA VAL A 84 -0.98 -0.64 -5.52
C VAL A 84 -0.71 0.76 -5.02
N PHE A 85 0.16 1.49 -5.69
CA PHE A 85 0.51 2.85 -5.32
C PHE A 85 -0.47 3.87 -5.89
N VAL A 86 -0.78 4.85 -5.05
CA VAL A 86 -1.52 6.06 -5.43
C VAL A 86 -0.62 7.27 -5.12
N PRO A 87 0.24 7.70 -6.05
CA PRO A 87 1.12 8.84 -5.81
C PRO A 87 0.33 10.10 -5.46
N SER A 88 0.81 10.87 -4.46
CA SER A 88 0.20 12.15 -4.14
C SER A 88 0.55 13.19 -5.21
N PRO A 89 -0.42 13.93 -5.76
CA PRO A 89 -0.15 15.00 -6.72
C PRO A 89 0.43 16.25 -6.06
N ASN A 90 0.36 16.36 -4.72
CA ASN A 90 0.73 17.55 -3.95
C ASN A 90 2.15 17.48 -3.37
N VAL A 91 3.08 16.84 -4.07
CA VAL A 91 4.48 16.73 -3.66
C VAL A 91 5.40 17.43 -4.66
N ALA A 92 6.50 17.99 -4.17
CA ALA A 92 7.45 18.67 -5.04
C ALA A 92 8.01 17.66 -6.09
N GLU A 93 8.26 18.15 -7.31
CA GLU A 93 8.95 17.41 -8.39
C GLU A 93 8.36 16.01 -8.70
N ASP A 94 7.10 15.74 -8.34
CA ASP A 94 6.40 14.47 -8.63
C ASP A 94 7.16 13.20 -8.17
N HIS A 95 7.97 13.34 -7.09
CA HIS A 95 8.81 12.19 -6.69
C HIS A 95 8.02 10.95 -6.29
N GLN A 96 6.78 11.09 -5.84
CA GLN A 96 6.00 9.88 -5.53
C GLN A 96 5.68 9.08 -6.80
N THR A 97 5.36 9.73 -7.91
CA THR A 97 5.18 9.03 -9.18
C THR A 97 6.50 8.39 -9.64
N HIS A 98 7.62 9.08 -9.50
CA HIS A 98 8.93 8.51 -9.85
C HIS A 98 9.26 7.27 -9.00
N ASN A 99 9.02 7.33 -7.69
CA ASN A 99 9.22 6.20 -6.79
C ASN A 99 8.35 5.00 -7.17
N ALA A 100 7.05 5.22 -7.39
CA ALA A 100 6.13 4.16 -7.82
C ALA A 100 6.57 3.55 -9.16
N MET A 101 6.90 4.37 -10.14
CA MET A 101 7.30 3.93 -11.48
C MET A 101 8.61 3.13 -11.48
N ALA A 102 9.50 3.35 -10.52
CA ALA A 102 10.70 2.54 -10.36
C ALA A 102 10.38 1.06 -10.07
N LEU A 103 9.26 0.79 -9.36
CA LEU A 103 8.78 -0.55 -9.08
C LEU A 103 7.88 -1.08 -10.21
N VAL A 104 6.98 -0.23 -10.74
CA VAL A 104 6.05 -0.62 -11.81
C VAL A 104 6.78 -1.10 -13.06
N ARG A 105 7.86 -0.44 -13.47
CA ARG A 105 8.70 -0.84 -14.61
C ARG A 105 9.39 -2.19 -14.43
N LYS A 106 9.39 -2.75 -13.24
CA LYS A 106 9.97 -4.06 -12.88
C LYS A 106 8.88 -5.07 -12.53
N ASP A 107 7.63 -4.79 -12.86
CA ASP A 107 6.46 -5.61 -12.50
C ASP A 107 6.40 -5.93 -10.99
N ALA A 108 6.89 -5.00 -10.16
CA ALA A 108 6.97 -5.13 -8.71
C ALA A 108 5.86 -4.36 -7.96
N ALA A 109 5.06 -3.57 -8.66
CA ALA A 109 3.91 -2.84 -8.12
C ALA A 109 2.94 -2.44 -9.25
N MET A 110 1.74 -2.02 -8.84
CA MET A 110 0.79 -1.31 -9.71
C MET A 110 0.73 0.16 -9.32
N LEU A 111 0.28 1.01 -10.27
CA LEU A 111 0.03 2.42 -10.02
C LEU A 111 -1.38 2.78 -10.49
N VAL A 112 -2.11 3.49 -9.63
CA VAL A 112 -3.37 4.16 -9.96
C VAL A 112 -3.16 5.65 -9.71
N LYS A 113 -3.50 6.50 -10.67
CA LYS A 113 -3.41 7.95 -10.51
C LYS A 113 -4.40 8.44 -9.46
N ASP A 114 -4.03 9.44 -8.66
CA ASP A 114 -4.88 9.98 -7.61
C ASP A 114 -6.26 10.42 -8.14
N ALA A 115 -6.31 11.09 -9.28
CA ALA A 115 -7.55 11.51 -9.92
C ALA A 115 -8.46 10.35 -10.37
N GLU A 116 -7.92 9.15 -10.53
CA GLU A 116 -8.64 7.94 -10.95
C GLU A 116 -8.90 6.99 -9.77
N ALA A 117 -8.37 7.31 -8.59
CA ALA A 117 -8.38 6.38 -7.45
C ALA A 117 -9.80 6.01 -7.00
N GLN A 118 -10.71 6.97 -7.00
CA GLN A 118 -12.11 6.74 -6.59
C GLN A 118 -12.80 5.66 -7.44
N GLU A 119 -12.48 5.60 -8.73
CA GLU A 119 -13.12 4.68 -9.67
C GLU A 119 -12.36 3.36 -9.83
N LYS A 120 -11.02 3.41 -9.81
CA LYS A 120 -10.18 2.29 -10.25
C LYS A 120 -9.44 1.57 -9.13
N LEU A 121 -9.18 2.23 -7.99
CA LEU A 121 -8.25 1.71 -6.99
C LEU A 121 -8.71 0.39 -6.39
N LEU A 122 -9.96 0.35 -5.93
CA LEU A 122 -10.49 -0.84 -5.27
C LEU A 122 -10.58 -2.01 -6.25
N ALA A 123 -11.05 -1.75 -7.47
CA ALA A 123 -11.11 -2.78 -8.52
C ALA A 123 -9.73 -3.33 -8.88
N ALA A 124 -8.70 -2.48 -8.96
CA ALA A 124 -7.32 -2.89 -9.22
C ALA A 124 -6.77 -3.78 -8.09
N ALA A 125 -7.01 -3.39 -6.83
CA ALA A 125 -6.55 -4.16 -5.68
C ALA A 125 -7.25 -5.52 -5.58
N ILE A 126 -8.58 -5.56 -5.77
CA ILE A 126 -9.37 -6.80 -5.75
C ILE A 126 -8.94 -7.73 -6.90
N SER A 127 -8.73 -7.19 -8.09
CA SER A 127 -8.23 -7.98 -9.22
C SER A 127 -6.87 -8.60 -8.91
N LEU A 128 -5.96 -7.85 -8.24
CA LEU A 128 -4.65 -8.37 -7.88
C LEU A 128 -4.72 -9.45 -6.80
N VAL A 129 -5.54 -9.26 -5.77
CA VAL A 129 -5.73 -10.26 -4.69
C VAL A 129 -6.28 -11.58 -5.25
N ASN A 130 -7.14 -11.53 -6.25
CA ASN A 130 -7.76 -12.72 -6.86
C ASN A 130 -6.91 -13.36 -7.97
N ASP A 131 -5.79 -12.77 -8.33
CA ASP A 131 -4.85 -13.29 -9.32
C ASP A 131 -3.57 -13.77 -8.62
N ASN A 132 -3.60 -15.00 -8.12
CA ASN A 132 -2.52 -15.60 -7.34
C ASN A 132 -1.19 -15.62 -8.12
N GLU A 133 -1.23 -15.92 -9.42
CA GLU A 133 -0.02 -15.98 -10.23
C GLU A 133 0.65 -14.61 -10.33
N ARG A 134 -0.14 -13.58 -10.62
CA ARG A 134 0.33 -12.20 -10.70
C ARG A 134 0.80 -11.67 -9.34
N LEU A 135 0.07 -11.98 -8.28
CA LEU A 135 0.40 -11.60 -6.90
C LEU A 135 1.77 -12.17 -6.51
N GLU A 136 1.97 -13.47 -6.67
CA GLU A 136 3.25 -14.11 -6.37
C GLU A 136 4.41 -13.58 -7.23
N ALA A 137 4.18 -13.36 -8.52
CA ALA A 137 5.18 -12.78 -9.40
C ALA A 137 5.61 -11.38 -8.93
N MET A 138 4.64 -10.54 -8.55
CA MET A 138 4.88 -9.21 -8.04
C MET A 138 5.63 -9.24 -6.70
N GLN A 139 5.26 -10.12 -5.77
CA GLN A 139 5.97 -10.32 -4.50
C GLN A 139 7.42 -10.78 -4.71
N LYS A 140 7.67 -11.68 -5.64
CA LYS A 140 9.02 -12.11 -6.02
C LYS A 140 9.84 -10.97 -6.64
N ASN A 141 9.22 -10.12 -7.43
CA ASN A 141 9.90 -8.99 -8.07
C ASN A 141 10.23 -7.87 -7.08
N ILE A 142 9.30 -7.51 -6.21
CA ILE A 142 9.54 -6.46 -5.20
C ILE A 142 10.60 -6.89 -4.18
N ALA A 143 10.66 -8.17 -3.82
CA ALA A 143 11.68 -8.73 -2.93
C ALA A 143 13.10 -8.52 -3.44
N LYS A 144 13.31 -8.58 -4.77
CA LYS A 144 14.63 -8.32 -5.40
C LYS A 144 15.11 -6.88 -5.25
N LEU A 145 14.22 -5.97 -4.87
CA LEU A 145 14.51 -4.53 -4.71
C LEU A 145 14.76 -4.15 -3.25
N ALA A 146 14.68 -5.10 -2.33
CA ALA A 146 14.92 -4.88 -0.91
C ALA A 146 16.38 -4.53 -0.63
N LEU A 147 16.62 -3.45 0.10
CA LEU A 147 17.92 -3.02 0.58
C LEU A 147 17.97 -3.22 2.12
N THR A 148 18.08 -4.47 2.54
CA THR A 148 17.98 -4.84 3.96
C THR A 148 19.22 -4.51 4.79
N ASN A 149 20.37 -4.25 4.15
CA ASN A 149 21.64 -3.91 4.82
C ASN A 149 22.05 -2.44 4.63
N ALA A 150 21.14 -1.55 4.25
CA ALA A 150 21.49 -0.16 3.88
C ALA A 150 22.30 0.58 4.95
N ALA A 151 21.99 0.38 6.23
CA ALA A 151 22.76 1.01 7.33
C ALA A 151 24.21 0.49 7.39
N GLY A 152 24.41 -0.81 7.21
CA GLY A 152 25.73 -1.42 7.13
C GLY A 152 26.54 -0.92 5.94
N ASP A 153 25.92 -0.87 4.77
CA ASP A 153 26.54 -0.41 3.53
C ASP A 153 26.98 1.07 3.63
N ILE A 154 26.13 1.93 4.24
CA ILE A 154 26.47 3.33 4.50
C ILE A 154 27.66 3.44 5.48
N ALA A 155 27.64 2.67 6.57
CA ALA A 155 28.73 2.67 7.54
C ALA A 155 30.05 2.22 6.90
N GLU A 156 30.04 1.13 6.14
CA GLU A 156 31.22 0.64 5.43
C GLU A 156 31.76 1.66 4.43
N TYR A 157 30.86 2.32 3.69
CA TYR A 157 31.26 3.38 2.76
C TYR A 157 31.91 4.56 3.50
N ALA A 158 31.35 4.98 4.64
CA ALA A 158 31.92 6.04 5.46
C ALA A 158 33.29 5.69 5.98
N TYR A 159 33.52 4.47 6.46
CA TYR A 159 34.85 3.99 6.87
C TYR A 159 35.88 4.04 5.74
N LYS A 160 35.51 3.57 4.54
CA LYS A 160 36.37 3.63 3.35
C LYS A 160 36.78 5.05 2.95
N LEU A 161 35.96 6.06 3.23
CA LEU A 161 36.31 7.47 2.98
C LEU A 161 37.31 7.99 4.00
N ILE A 162 37.25 7.55 5.25
CA ILE A 162 38.17 7.96 6.31
C ILE A 162 39.59 7.33 6.08
N GLU A 163 39.63 6.06 5.68
CA GLU A 163 40.87 5.34 5.43
C GLU A 163 41.66 5.85 4.21
N LYS A 164 41.04 6.61 3.33
CA LYS A 164 41.67 7.20 2.14
C LYS A 164 42.29 8.59 2.39
N GLN A 165 42.18 9.12 3.60
CA GLN A 165 42.81 10.37 4.03
C GLN A 165 44.14 10.08 4.77
#